data_e103113b07cbda64e9bf9a3e6af43ebe
#
_entry.id   e103113b07cbda64e9bf9a3e6af43ebe
#
_cell.length_a   1.000
_cell.length_b   1.000
_cell.length_c   1.000
_cell.angle_alpha   90.00
_cell.angle_beta   90.00
_cell.angle_gamma   90.00
#
_symmetry.space_group_name_H-M   'P 1'
#
loop_
_entity.id
_entity.type
_entity.pdbx_description
1 polymer ?
#
loop_
_entity_poly.entity_id
_entity_poly.type
_entity_poly.pdbx_seq_one_letter_code
_entity_poly.pdbx_strand_id
1 'polypeptide(L)'
;MVMVHKRTERWQRYLLLAVTALCAGAIVVVALRAYRTPTPQLLQLADGTRIYSLSDTRIEPSPAYPKVREIKVDGEAFVRAPANPQPLVIRTRLLVLKITGSSALRVTAHSSEPGEEADVLYGRVEATKAYTSPQNEPDILLAGQEVMVNETIDLQEKETADVPALQAWSNALMTSVVGKGAR
;
A
#
# COMPACT_ATOMS: atom_id res chain seq x y z
N MET A 1 59.75 -31.76 -14.28
CA MET A 1 59.09 -30.57 -13.74
C MET A 1 57.83 -30.21 -14.55
N VAL A 2 56.88 -31.13 -14.74
CA VAL A 2 55.68 -30.94 -15.62
C VAL A 2 54.36 -31.33 -14.94
N MET A 3 54.35 -31.78 -13.66
CA MET A 3 53.12 -32.29 -13.02
C MET A 3 52.31 -31.27 -12.20
N VAL A 4 52.81 -30.06 -11.99
CA VAL A 4 52.11 -29.08 -11.11
C VAL A 4 51.05 -28.28 -11.88
N HIS A 5 51.15 -28.12 -13.20
CA HIS A 5 50.26 -27.26 -13.99
C HIS A 5 48.85 -27.83 -14.22
N LYS A 6 48.67 -29.14 -14.25
CA LYS A 6 47.34 -29.78 -14.49
C LYS A 6 46.41 -29.74 -13.28
N ARG A 7 46.94 -29.54 -12.07
CA ARG A 7 46.13 -29.55 -10.84
C ARG A 7 45.41 -28.19 -10.60
N THR A 8 46.06 -27.11 -11.00
CA THR A 8 45.53 -25.74 -10.89
C THR A 8 44.36 -25.46 -11.84
N GLU A 9 44.40 -26.00 -13.07
CA GLU A 9 43.31 -25.83 -14.05
C GLU A 9 42.01 -26.54 -13.62
N ARG A 10 42.11 -27.69 -12.95
CA ARG A 10 40.94 -28.39 -12.45
C ARG A 10 40.24 -27.65 -11.31
N TRP A 11 41.00 -27.09 -10.39
CA TRP A 11 40.49 -26.26 -9.31
C TRP A 11 39.82 -24.97 -9.81
N GLN A 12 40.36 -24.32 -10.79
CA GLN A 12 39.78 -23.13 -11.40
C GLN A 12 38.45 -23.45 -12.11
N ARG A 13 38.35 -24.59 -12.77
CA ARG A 13 37.07 -25.05 -13.38
C ARG A 13 36.00 -25.33 -12.35
N TYR A 14 36.34 -25.97 -11.24
CA TYR A 14 35.38 -26.23 -10.14
C TYR A 14 34.96 -24.92 -9.45
N LEU A 15 35.86 -23.98 -9.28
CA LEU A 15 35.55 -22.66 -8.71
C LEU A 15 34.62 -21.87 -9.62
N LEU A 16 34.87 -21.87 -10.93
CA LEU A 16 33.99 -21.26 -11.92
C LEU A 16 32.60 -21.89 -11.93
N LEU A 17 32.50 -23.22 -11.90
CA LEU A 17 31.22 -23.92 -11.82
C LEU A 17 30.47 -23.64 -10.53
N ALA A 18 31.14 -23.55 -9.39
CA ALA A 18 30.53 -23.20 -8.11
C ALA A 18 29.99 -21.77 -8.10
N VAL A 19 30.73 -20.80 -8.65
CA VAL A 19 30.29 -19.39 -8.75
C VAL A 19 29.10 -19.25 -9.70
N THR A 20 29.11 -19.92 -10.85
CA THR A 20 27.99 -19.88 -11.79
C THR A 20 26.73 -20.52 -11.21
N ALA A 21 26.85 -21.64 -10.46
CA ALA A 21 25.72 -22.27 -9.79
C ALA A 21 25.14 -21.38 -8.69
N LEU A 22 26.00 -20.67 -7.93
CA LEU A 22 25.58 -19.74 -6.87
C LEU A 22 24.87 -18.51 -7.45
N CYS A 23 25.39 -17.96 -8.55
CA CYS A 23 24.74 -16.85 -9.26
C CYS A 23 23.39 -17.25 -9.87
N ALA A 24 23.30 -18.44 -10.49
CA ALA A 24 22.05 -18.96 -11.03
C ALA A 24 21.01 -19.19 -9.91
N GLY A 25 21.43 -19.76 -8.77
CA GLY A 25 20.57 -19.93 -7.60
C GLY A 25 20.06 -18.60 -7.04
N ALA A 26 20.92 -17.57 -6.95
CA ALA A 26 20.52 -16.23 -6.51
C ALA A 26 19.50 -15.59 -7.46
N ILE A 27 19.70 -15.71 -8.78
CA ILE A 27 18.77 -15.19 -9.80
C ILE A 27 17.41 -15.88 -9.68
N VAL A 28 17.38 -17.21 -9.49
CA VAL A 28 16.13 -17.96 -9.32
C VAL A 28 15.39 -17.53 -8.05
N VAL A 29 16.08 -17.32 -6.93
CA VAL A 29 15.47 -16.86 -5.67
C VAL A 29 14.90 -15.44 -5.83
N VAL A 30 15.61 -14.53 -6.50
CA VAL A 30 15.13 -13.18 -6.79
C VAL A 30 13.91 -13.23 -7.71
N ALA A 31 13.96 -14.03 -8.77
CA ALA A 31 12.83 -14.22 -9.68
C ALA A 31 11.60 -14.78 -8.95
N LEU A 32 11.76 -15.82 -8.13
CA LEU A 32 10.66 -16.41 -7.36
C LEU A 32 10.04 -15.44 -6.34
N ARG A 33 10.82 -14.49 -5.82
CA ARG A 33 10.30 -13.42 -4.95
C ARG A 33 9.56 -12.34 -5.75
N ALA A 34 10.06 -11.99 -6.95
CA ALA A 34 9.43 -11.02 -7.83
C ALA A 34 8.09 -11.51 -8.43
N TYR A 35 7.92 -12.82 -8.57
CA TYR A 35 6.69 -13.43 -9.10
C TYR A 35 5.62 -13.75 -8.04
N ARG A 36 5.83 -13.38 -6.76
CA ARG A 36 4.76 -13.51 -5.77
C ARG A 36 3.70 -12.46 -6.05
N THR A 37 2.61 -12.88 -6.69
CA THR A 37 1.43 -12.03 -6.86
C THR A 37 0.86 -11.67 -5.50
N PRO A 38 0.68 -10.37 -5.18
CA PRO A 38 0.08 -9.94 -3.93
C PRO A 38 -1.29 -10.61 -3.73
N THR A 39 -1.57 -11.03 -2.52
CA THR A 39 -2.82 -11.72 -2.22
C THR A 39 -3.80 -10.79 -1.52
N PRO A 40 -5.08 -10.79 -1.92
CA PRO A 40 -6.10 -9.98 -1.27
C PRO A 40 -6.29 -10.35 0.19
N GLN A 41 -6.46 -9.34 1.05
CA GLN A 41 -6.65 -9.46 2.49
C GLN A 41 -7.80 -8.58 2.97
N LEU A 42 -8.46 -8.98 4.04
CA LEU A 42 -9.45 -8.19 4.77
C LEU A 42 -9.01 -8.05 6.22
N LEU A 43 -8.86 -6.82 6.67
CA LEU A 43 -8.75 -6.47 8.08
C LEU A 43 -10.07 -5.86 8.54
N GLN A 44 -10.72 -6.48 9.50
CA GLN A 44 -11.91 -5.94 10.15
C GLN A 44 -11.53 -5.43 11.53
N LEU A 45 -11.80 -4.16 11.79
CA LEU A 45 -11.49 -3.51 13.06
C LEU A 45 -12.69 -3.55 14.02
N ALA A 46 -12.42 -3.32 15.31
CA ALA A 46 -13.40 -3.46 16.38
C ALA A 46 -14.60 -2.49 16.30
N ASP A 47 -14.45 -1.38 15.59
CA ASP A 47 -15.50 -0.39 15.35
C ASP A 47 -16.35 -0.69 14.10
N GLY A 48 -16.11 -1.80 13.43
CA GLY A 48 -16.76 -2.21 12.19
C GLY A 48 -16.10 -1.66 10.91
N THR A 49 -15.01 -0.89 11.02
CA THR A 49 -14.22 -0.49 9.85
C THR A 49 -13.65 -1.72 9.15
N ARG A 50 -13.78 -1.76 7.82
CA ARG A 50 -13.25 -2.83 6.98
C ARG A 50 -12.22 -2.27 6.02
N ILE A 51 -11.05 -2.90 5.97
CA ILE A 51 -9.94 -2.50 5.12
C ILE A 51 -9.59 -3.68 4.23
N TYR A 52 -9.76 -3.47 2.93
CA TYR A 52 -9.40 -4.43 1.89
C TYR A 52 -8.09 -3.98 1.27
N SER A 53 -7.11 -4.86 1.17
CA SER A 53 -5.78 -4.55 0.65
C SER A 53 -5.15 -5.76 -0.02
N LEU A 54 -3.99 -5.57 -0.62
CA LEU A 54 -3.11 -6.64 -1.05
C LEU A 54 -2.08 -6.95 0.05
N SER A 55 -1.45 -8.12 -0.02
CA SER A 55 -0.50 -8.60 1.01
C SER A 55 0.81 -7.81 1.12
N ASP A 56 1.10 -6.93 0.17
CA ASP A 56 2.22 -6.00 0.16
C ASP A 56 1.90 -4.66 0.82
N THR A 57 0.62 -4.42 1.17
CA THR A 57 0.18 -3.25 1.91
C THR A 57 0.36 -3.46 3.42
N ARG A 58 0.99 -2.49 4.08
CA ARG A 58 1.14 -2.47 5.52
C ARG A 58 0.06 -1.62 6.16
N ILE A 59 -0.71 -2.22 7.08
CA ILE A 59 -1.77 -1.54 7.82
C ILE A 59 -1.51 -1.71 9.31
N GLU A 60 -1.38 -0.60 10.03
CA GLU A 60 -1.08 -0.58 11.46
C GLU A 60 -2.14 0.24 12.21
N PRO A 61 -3.14 -0.42 12.83
CA PRO A 61 -4.03 0.26 13.75
C PRO A 61 -3.29 0.75 15.00
N SER A 62 -3.73 1.86 15.58
CA SER A 62 -3.24 2.33 16.88
C SER A 62 -3.34 1.21 17.93
N PRO A 63 -2.34 1.04 18.81
CA PRO A 63 -2.44 0.08 19.94
C PRO A 63 -3.64 0.34 20.86
N ALA A 64 -4.14 1.58 20.91
CA ALA A 64 -5.31 1.98 21.69
C ALA A 64 -6.64 1.92 20.89
N TYR A 65 -6.65 1.32 19.70
CA TYR A 65 -7.88 1.16 18.92
C TYR A 65 -8.91 0.27 19.67
N PRO A 66 -10.22 0.59 19.71
CA PRO A 66 -10.89 1.67 19.00
C PRO A 66 -10.98 3.00 19.78
N LYS A 67 -10.38 3.12 20.97
CA LYS A 67 -10.38 4.39 21.72
C LYS A 67 -9.69 5.51 20.98
N VAL A 68 -8.58 5.19 20.28
CA VAL A 68 -7.91 6.07 19.34
C VAL A 68 -8.12 5.47 17.96
N ARG A 69 -9.06 6.03 17.20
CA ARG A 69 -9.41 5.56 15.86
C ARG A 69 -8.42 6.09 14.83
N GLU A 70 -7.21 5.61 14.92
CA GLU A 70 -6.11 5.94 14.00
C GLU A 70 -5.52 4.68 13.39
N ILE A 71 -5.22 4.71 12.09
CA ILE A 71 -4.53 3.65 11.35
C ILE A 71 -3.43 4.28 10.49
N LYS A 72 -2.31 3.58 10.37
CA LYS A 72 -1.27 3.91 9.39
C LYS A 72 -1.40 2.98 8.20
N VAL A 73 -1.20 3.53 7.00
CA VAL A 73 -1.25 2.78 5.74
C VAL A 73 0.00 3.09 4.92
N ASP A 74 0.66 2.03 4.43
CA ASP A 74 1.73 2.08 3.44
C ASP A 74 1.42 1.01 2.38
N GLY A 75 1.10 1.45 1.16
CA GLY A 75 0.62 0.63 0.06
C GLY A 75 -0.77 1.06 -0.42
N GLU A 76 -1.53 0.13 -1.02
CA GLU A 76 -2.86 0.41 -1.57
C GLU A 76 -3.96 -0.29 -0.75
N ALA A 77 -4.96 0.48 -0.30
CA ALA A 77 -6.05 -0.02 0.52
C ALA A 77 -7.39 0.63 0.15
N PHE A 78 -8.46 -0.18 0.20
CA PHE A 78 -9.85 0.28 0.16
C PHE A 78 -10.45 0.23 1.56
N VAL A 79 -10.79 1.38 2.10
CA VAL A 79 -11.31 1.54 3.47
C VAL A 79 -12.80 1.82 3.43
N ARG A 80 -13.58 1.05 4.19
CA ARG A 80 -14.98 1.30 4.44
C ARG A 80 -15.19 1.55 5.93
N ALA A 81 -15.41 2.80 6.29
CA ALA A 81 -15.66 3.23 7.66
C ALA A 81 -17.16 3.39 7.90
N PRO A 82 -17.73 2.79 8.95
CA PRO A 82 -19.09 3.06 9.37
C PRO A 82 -19.20 4.44 10.00
N ALA A 83 -20.43 4.97 10.09
CA ALA A 83 -20.68 6.19 10.86
C ALA A 83 -20.28 5.98 12.33
N ASN A 84 -19.53 6.94 12.86
CA ASN A 84 -19.12 6.94 14.26
C ASN A 84 -18.95 8.39 14.74
N PRO A 85 -19.34 8.71 16.00
CA PRO A 85 -19.16 10.06 16.55
C PRO A 85 -17.69 10.52 16.59
N GLN A 86 -16.76 9.56 16.79
CA GLN A 86 -15.34 9.83 16.77
C GLN A 86 -14.79 9.63 15.36
N PRO A 87 -14.06 10.61 14.80
CA PRO A 87 -13.46 10.50 13.48
C PRO A 87 -12.49 9.30 13.39
N LEU A 88 -12.41 8.66 12.23
CA LEU A 88 -11.31 7.77 11.88
C LEU A 88 -10.22 8.60 11.21
N VAL A 89 -8.99 8.47 11.67
CA VAL A 89 -7.82 9.11 11.07
C VAL A 89 -6.99 8.06 10.36
N ILE A 90 -6.74 8.25 9.07
CA ILE A 90 -5.79 7.45 8.31
C ILE A 90 -4.54 8.30 8.12
N ARG A 91 -3.38 7.77 8.51
CA ARG A 91 -2.08 8.40 8.28
C ARG A 91 -1.29 7.60 7.27
N THR A 92 -0.81 8.30 6.29
CA THR A 92 0.22 7.82 5.38
C THR A 92 1.51 8.62 5.60
N ARG A 93 2.48 8.47 4.75
CA ARG A 93 3.71 9.29 4.79
C ARG A 93 3.43 10.76 4.46
N LEU A 94 2.57 11.01 3.46
CA LEU A 94 2.31 12.36 2.94
C LEU A 94 0.93 12.91 3.29
N LEU A 95 -0.05 12.08 3.67
CA LEU A 95 -1.42 12.47 3.92
C LEU A 95 -1.88 12.13 5.34
N VAL A 96 -2.71 13.02 5.88
CA VAL A 96 -3.58 12.76 7.03
C VAL A 96 -5.02 12.89 6.56
N LEU A 97 -5.76 11.78 6.54
CA LEU A 97 -7.15 11.73 6.12
C LEU A 97 -8.04 11.56 7.35
N LYS A 98 -8.94 12.52 7.58
CA LYS A 98 -9.88 12.49 8.69
C LYS A 98 -11.30 12.22 8.16
N ILE A 99 -11.86 11.11 8.57
CA ILE A 99 -13.15 10.60 8.11
C ILE A 99 -14.19 10.85 9.18
N THR A 100 -15.22 11.62 8.84
CA THR A 100 -16.37 11.88 9.70
C THR A 100 -17.62 11.31 9.06
N GLY A 101 -18.28 10.38 9.75
CA GLY A 101 -19.45 9.69 9.22
C GLY A 101 -19.12 8.44 8.42
N SER A 102 -20.12 7.90 7.73
CA SER A 102 -19.95 6.72 6.88
C SER A 102 -19.26 7.10 5.59
N SER A 103 -18.14 6.45 5.26
CA SER A 103 -17.35 6.75 4.07
C SER A 103 -16.69 5.52 3.49
N ALA A 104 -16.40 5.56 2.19
CA ALA A 104 -15.53 4.62 1.53
C ALA A 104 -14.57 5.34 0.60
N LEU A 105 -13.29 4.96 0.68
CA LEU A 105 -12.22 5.59 -0.08
C LEU A 105 -11.12 4.59 -0.42
N ARG A 106 -10.42 4.84 -1.53
CA ARG A 106 -9.14 4.22 -1.84
C ARG A 106 -8.02 5.12 -1.30
N VAL A 107 -6.96 4.54 -0.80
CA VAL A 107 -5.73 5.20 -0.42
C VAL A 107 -4.59 4.51 -1.15
N THR A 108 -3.81 5.26 -1.91
CA THR A 108 -2.62 4.80 -2.62
C THR A 108 -1.42 5.55 -2.07
N ALA A 109 -0.60 4.88 -1.25
CA ALA A 109 0.44 5.52 -0.45
C ALA A 109 1.66 4.60 -0.32
N HIS A 110 2.39 4.44 -1.42
CA HIS A 110 3.62 3.66 -1.41
C HIS A 110 4.80 4.52 -0.94
N SER A 111 5.45 4.12 0.14
CA SER A 111 6.58 4.86 0.74
C SER A 111 7.77 5.05 -0.21
N SER A 112 7.86 4.22 -1.26
CA SER A 112 8.88 4.33 -2.33
C SER A 112 8.54 5.36 -3.42
N GLU A 113 7.32 5.89 -3.45
CA GLU A 113 6.84 6.82 -4.48
C GLU A 113 6.87 8.27 -3.96
N PRO A 114 7.12 9.26 -4.83
CA PRO A 114 7.18 10.67 -4.43
C PRO A 114 5.80 11.28 -4.15
N GLY A 115 4.71 10.62 -4.56
CA GLY A 115 3.33 11.08 -4.42
C GLY A 115 2.44 10.04 -3.74
N GLU A 116 1.31 10.51 -3.24
CA GLU A 116 0.24 9.70 -2.65
C GLU A 116 -1.11 10.25 -3.10
N GLU A 117 -2.13 9.39 -3.09
CA GLU A 117 -3.46 9.70 -3.60
C GLU A 117 -4.54 9.13 -2.67
N ALA A 118 -5.66 9.84 -2.58
CA ALA A 118 -6.85 9.34 -1.92
C ALA A 118 -8.12 9.70 -2.72
N ASP A 119 -8.90 8.68 -3.09
CA ASP A 119 -10.14 8.80 -3.86
C ASP A 119 -11.35 8.47 -3.00
N VAL A 120 -12.33 9.35 -2.96
CA VAL A 120 -13.54 9.17 -2.18
C VAL A 120 -14.66 8.59 -3.03
N LEU A 121 -15.03 7.33 -2.78
CA LEU A 121 -16.18 6.69 -3.44
C LEU A 121 -17.51 7.22 -2.91
N TYR A 122 -17.64 7.34 -1.58
CA TYR A 122 -18.75 8.02 -0.93
C TYR A 122 -18.35 8.55 0.44
N GLY A 123 -19.11 9.53 0.95
CA GLY A 123 -18.91 10.15 2.25
C GLY A 123 -18.16 11.48 2.17
N ARG A 124 -17.47 11.82 3.26
CA ARG A 124 -16.72 13.07 3.41
C ARG A 124 -15.41 12.81 4.11
N VAL A 125 -14.34 13.27 3.53
CA VAL A 125 -12.96 13.13 4.04
C VAL A 125 -12.30 14.51 4.07
N GLU A 126 -11.65 14.84 5.17
CA GLU A 126 -10.76 16.00 5.29
C GLU A 126 -9.33 15.51 5.07
N ALA A 127 -8.64 16.06 4.10
CA ALA A 127 -7.28 15.69 3.72
C ALA A 127 -6.32 16.84 4.02
N THR A 128 -5.20 16.55 4.69
CA THR A 128 -4.11 17.49 4.94
C THR A 128 -2.77 16.84 4.65
N LYS A 129 -1.76 17.64 4.32
CA LYS A 129 -0.37 17.14 4.21
C LYS A 129 0.13 16.67 5.58
N ALA A 130 0.84 15.56 5.61
CA ALA A 130 1.46 15.01 6.82
C ALA A 130 2.86 15.59 7.09
N TYR A 131 3.38 16.42 6.20
CA TYR A 131 4.69 17.07 6.27
C TYR A 131 4.54 18.60 6.38
N THR A 132 5.64 19.28 6.77
CA THR A 132 5.66 20.74 6.87
C THR A 132 5.63 21.38 5.49
N SER A 133 4.58 22.14 5.20
CA SER A 133 4.39 22.89 3.97
C SER A 133 3.88 24.29 4.29
N PRO A 134 4.29 25.32 3.55
CA PRO A 134 3.72 26.68 3.66
C PRO A 134 2.22 26.71 3.35
N GLN A 135 1.75 25.78 2.51
CA GLN A 135 0.35 25.62 2.10
C GLN A 135 -0.15 24.27 2.64
N ASN A 136 -0.71 24.28 3.83
CA ASN A 136 -1.25 23.08 4.46
C ASN A 136 -2.70 23.31 4.93
N GLU A 137 -3.50 23.93 4.08
CA GLU A 137 -4.93 24.06 4.31
C GLU A 137 -5.64 22.73 4.05
N PRO A 138 -6.59 22.32 4.89
CA PRO A 138 -7.34 21.08 4.68
C PRO A 138 -8.20 21.15 3.42
N ASP A 139 -8.11 20.14 2.57
CA ASP A 139 -9.07 19.89 1.51
C ASP A 139 -10.23 19.04 1.99
N ILE A 140 -11.44 19.45 1.68
CA ILE A 140 -12.62 18.64 1.92
C ILE A 140 -12.95 17.88 0.64
N LEU A 141 -12.86 16.56 0.71
CA LEU A 141 -13.22 15.65 -0.37
C LEU A 141 -14.63 15.11 -0.14
N LEU A 142 -15.44 15.18 -1.17
CA LEU A 142 -16.77 14.59 -1.25
C LEU A 142 -16.74 13.38 -2.18
N ALA A 143 -17.85 12.64 -2.25
CA ALA A 143 -18.00 11.53 -3.18
C ALA A 143 -17.64 11.91 -4.61
N GLY A 144 -16.81 11.12 -5.27
CA GLY A 144 -16.30 11.34 -6.63
C GLY A 144 -15.18 12.37 -6.72
N GLN A 145 -14.54 12.73 -5.60
CA GLN A 145 -13.37 13.58 -5.58
C GLN A 145 -12.14 12.80 -5.11
N GLU A 146 -10.99 13.24 -5.58
CA GLU A 146 -9.69 12.73 -5.18
C GLU A 146 -8.77 13.88 -4.76
N VAL A 147 -7.74 13.54 -3.97
CA VAL A 147 -6.61 14.40 -3.67
C VAL A 147 -5.33 13.68 -4.06
N MET A 148 -4.45 14.39 -4.73
CA MET A 148 -3.10 13.96 -5.03
C MET A 148 -2.11 14.87 -4.31
N VAL A 149 -1.10 14.27 -3.65
CA VAL A 149 -0.04 15.00 -2.97
C VAL A 149 1.31 14.54 -3.48
N ASN A 150 2.22 15.48 -3.71
CA ASN A 150 3.60 15.21 -4.08
C ASN A 150 4.54 16.10 -3.26
N GLU A 151 5.36 15.49 -2.39
CA GLU A 151 6.28 16.20 -1.50
C GLU A 151 7.41 16.91 -2.25
N THR A 152 7.89 16.32 -3.37
CA THR A 152 9.04 16.86 -4.12
C THR A 152 8.78 18.24 -4.70
N ILE A 153 7.53 18.51 -5.10
CA ILE A 153 7.11 19.77 -5.69
C ILE A 153 6.11 20.53 -4.82
N ASP A 154 5.92 20.07 -3.57
CA ASP A 154 4.96 20.58 -2.58
C ASP A 154 3.52 20.74 -3.14
N LEU A 155 3.10 19.83 -4.01
CA LEU A 155 1.78 19.82 -4.62
C LEU A 155 0.75 19.21 -3.67
N GLN A 156 -0.43 19.84 -3.58
CA GLN A 156 -1.68 19.24 -3.15
C GLN A 156 -2.74 19.70 -4.13
N GLU A 157 -3.33 18.76 -4.85
CA GLU A 157 -4.33 19.06 -5.89
C GLU A 157 -5.57 18.19 -5.67
N LYS A 158 -6.74 18.84 -5.77
CA LYS A 158 -8.02 18.18 -5.66
C LYS A 158 -8.66 18.12 -7.03
N GLU A 159 -9.03 16.92 -7.46
CA GLU A 159 -9.60 16.63 -8.77
C GLU A 159 -10.89 15.81 -8.67
N THR A 160 -11.42 15.44 -9.84
CA THR A 160 -12.55 14.54 -9.96
C THR A 160 -12.02 13.13 -10.19
N ALA A 161 -12.37 12.20 -9.29
CA ALA A 161 -11.99 10.80 -9.40
C ALA A 161 -12.73 10.08 -10.54
N ASP A 162 -12.09 9.09 -11.15
CA ASP A 162 -12.75 8.13 -12.05
C ASP A 162 -13.59 7.14 -11.23
N VAL A 163 -14.81 7.55 -10.85
CA VAL A 163 -15.72 6.75 -10.03
C VAL A 163 -16.01 5.37 -10.63
N PRO A 164 -16.28 5.20 -11.93
CA PRO A 164 -16.45 3.90 -12.55
C PRO A 164 -15.24 2.98 -12.37
N ALA A 165 -14.02 3.48 -12.60
CA ALA A 165 -12.80 2.70 -12.42
C ALA A 165 -12.57 2.35 -10.94
N LEU A 166 -12.74 3.31 -10.03
CA LEU A 166 -12.64 3.10 -8.58
C LEU A 166 -13.64 2.03 -8.09
N GLN A 167 -14.87 2.08 -8.58
CA GLN A 167 -15.92 1.13 -8.23
C GLN A 167 -15.63 -0.28 -8.76
N ALA A 168 -15.16 -0.39 -10.01
CA ALA A 168 -14.77 -1.67 -10.60
C ALA A 168 -13.60 -2.30 -9.84
N TRP A 169 -12.57 -1.52 -9.54
CA TRP A 169 -11.40 -1.96 -8.77
C TRP A 169 -11.77 -2.40 -7.36
N SER A 170 -12.52 -1.60 -6.61
CA SER A 170 -12.92 -1.94 -5.25
C SER A 170 -13.80 -3.20 -5.18
N ASN A 171 -14.70 -3.38 -6.14
CA ASN A 171 -15.54 -4.59 -6.25
C ASN A 171 -14.69 -5.83 -6.54
N ALA A 172 -13.73 -5.74 -7.45
CA ALA A 172 -12.82 -6.84 -7.76
C ALA A 172 -12.00 -7.24 -6.54
N LEU A 173 -11.46 -6.26 -5.79
CA LEU A 173 -10.69 -6.49 -4.57
C LEU A 173 -11.56 -7.16 -3.49
N MET A 174 -12.75 -6.65 -3.22
CA MET A 174 -13.68 -7.21 -2.24
C MET A 174 -14.11 -8.64 -2.59
N THR A 175 -14.41 -8.91 -3.86
CA THR A 175 -14.81 -10.24 -4.34
C THR A 175 -13.68 -11.25 -4.19
N SER A 176 -12.46 -10.85 -4.48
CA SER A 176 -11.27 -11.70 -4.38
C SER A 176 -10.96 -12.15 -2.95
N VAL A 177 -11.29 -11.31 -1.96
CA VAL A 177 -11.15 -11.64 -0.52
C VAL A 177 -12.20 -12.67 -0.10
N VAL A 178 -13.46 -12.49 -0.51
CA VAL A 178 -14.57 -13.39 -0.13
C VAL A 178 -14.39 -14.79 -0.70
N GLY A 179 -13.91 -14.89 -1.95
CA GLY A 179 -13.65 -16.18 -2.61
C GLY A 179 -12.57 -17.04 -1.95
N LYS A 180 -11.67 -16.46 -1.14
CA LYS A 180 -10.64 -17.20 -0.38
C LYS A 180 -11.10 -17.73 0.97
N GLY A 181 -12.09 -17.09 1.60
CA GLY A 181 -12.62 -17.52 2.88
C GLY A 181 -13.58 -18.72 2.83
N ALA A 182 -13.91 -19.19 1.61
CA ALA A 182 -14.86 -20.29 1.37
C ALA A 182 -14.18 -21.64 0.99
N ARG A 183 -12.86 -21.78 1.20
CA ARG A 183 -12.13 -23.05 0.97
C ARG A 183 -11.51 -23.59 2.24
#